data_2f9428893873bf7fc3bbd88291d45559
#
_entry.id   2f9428893873bf7fc3bbd88291d45559
#
_cell.length_a   1.000
_cell.length_b   1.000
_cell.length_c   1.000
_cell.angle_alpha   90.00
_cell.angle_beta   90.00
_cell.angle_gamma   90.00
#
_symmetry.space_group_name_H-M   'P 1'
#
loop_
_entity.id
_entity.type
_entity.pdbx_description
1 polymer ?
#
loop_
_entity_poly.entity_id
_entity_poly.type
_entity_poly.pdbx_seq_one_letter_code
_entity_poly.pdbx_strand_id
1 'polypeptide(L)' 'NQSLSLPRKIAMYLCREYTSETLQNIGSLFNRDYATVIASVKSIKKEMDKKPSLAEKLNEIRAVLRLS' A
#
# COMPACT_ATOMS: atom_id res chain seq x y z
N ASN A 1 1.33 -15.18 7.40
CA ASN A 1 0.56 -14.72 8.55
C ASN A 1 -0.32 -13.55 8.17
N GLN A 2 -1.63 -13.72 8.36
CA GLN A 2 -2.60 -12.71 7.91
C GLN A 2 -2.49 -11.39 8.69
N SER A 3 -2.03 -11.44 9.92
CA SER A 3 -1.90 -10.23 10.72
C SER A 3 -0.85 -9.26 10.15
N LEU A 4 0.07 -9.74 9.34
CA LEU A 4 1.10 -8.90 8.71
C LEU A 4 0.78 -8.59 7.25
N SER A 5 -0.19 -9.29 6.66
CA SER A 5 -0.49 -9.17 5.23
C SER A 5 -1.07 -7.80 4.89
N LEU A 6 -2.07 -7.35 5.62
CA LEU A 6 -2.71 -6.07 5.34
C LEU A 6 -1.78 -4.88 5.57
N PRO A 7 -1.05 -4.79 6.69
CA PRO A 7 -0.08 -3.71 6.86
C PRO A 7 0.96 -3.66 5.76
N ARG A 8 1.44 -4.82 5.31
CA ARG A 8 2.42 -4.88 4.21
C ARG A 8 1.84 -4.33 2.92
N LYS A 9 0.61 -4.71 2.59
CA LYS A 9 -0.06 -4.23 1.37
C LYS A 9 -0.27 -2.73 1.42
N ILE A 10 -0.66 -2.21 2.57
CA ILE A 10 -0.84 -0.77 2.76
C ILE A 10 0.48 -0.04 2.56
N ALA A 11 1.57 -0.58 3.12
CA ALA A 11 2.88 0.03 2.96
C ALA A 11 3.31 0.06 1.49
N MET A 12 3.09 -1.02 0.75
CA MET A 12 3.38 -1.07 -0.68
C MET A 12 2.55 -0.04 -1.44
N TYR A 13 1.27 0.05 -1.11
CA TYR A 13 0.37 1.02 -1.73
C TYR A 13 0.86 2.45 -1.49
N LEU A 14 1.21 2.77 -0.25
CA LEU A 14 1.68 4.12 0.08
C LEU A 14 3.00 4.44 -0.64
N CYS A 15 3.91 3.47 -0.71
CA CYS A 15 5.14 3.65 -1.46
C CYS A 15 4.87 3.96 -2.92
N ARG A 16 3.93 3.23 -3.53
CA ARG A 16 3.63 3.42 -4.94
C ARG A 16 2.93 4.74 -5.22
N GLU A 17 2.01 5.15 -4.33
CA GLU A 17 1.20 6.33 -4.57
C GLU A 17 1.91 7.64 -4.22
N TYR A 18 2.80 7.61 -3.24
CA TYR A 18 3.36 8.85 -2.68
C TYR A 18 4.86 8.99 -2.83
N THR A 19 5.49 8.07 -3.56
CA THR A 19 6.91 8.19 -3.90
C THR A 19 7.08 7.94 -5.39
N SER A 20 8.26 8.22 -5.90
CA SER A 20 8.59 7.95 -7.30
C SER A 20 9.29 6.60 -7.47
N GLU A 21 9.24 5.74 -6.43
CA GLU A 21 9.89 4.44 -6.51
C GLU A 21 9.25 3.55 -7.56
N THR A 22 10.08 2.74 -8.21
CA THR A 22 9.59 1.77 -9.18
C THR A 22 8.98 0.57 -8.47
N LEU A 23 8.11 -0.15 -9.18
CA LEU A 23 7.53 -1.36 -8.64
C LEU A 23 8.60 -2.37 -8.24
N GLN A 24 9.68 -2.45 -9.02
CA GLN A 24 10.79 -3.36 -8.73
C GLN A 24 11.51 -2.98 -7.44
N ASN A 25 11.75 -1.68 -7.23
CA ASN A 25 12.40 -1.21 -6.02
C ASN A 25 11.52 -1.45 -4.79
N ILE A 26 10.23 -1.19 -4.93
CA ILE A 26 9.30 -1.47 -3.84
C ILE A 26 9.31 -2.97 -3.51
N GLY A 27 9.29 -3.81 -4.53
CA GLY A 27 9.38 -5.25 -4.33
C GLY A 27 10.63 -5.65 -3.57
N SER A 28 11.77 -5.05 -3.93
CA SER A 28 13.04 -5.33 -3.25
C SER A 28 12.99 -4.96 -1.77
N LEU A 29 12.39 -3.81 -1.46
CA LEU A 29 12.26 -3.36 -0.07
C LEU A 29 11.46 -4.33 0.80
N PHE A 30 10.48 -4.99 0.20
CA PHE A 30 9.61 -5.92 0.92
C PHE A 30 9.99 -7.38 0.68
N ASN A 31 11.06 -7.62 -0.07
CA ASN A 31 11.51 -8.97 -0.43
C ASN A 31 10.41 -9.73 -1.17
N ARG A 32 9.77 -9.05 -2.12
CA ARG A 32 8.73 -9.60 -3.00
C ARG A 32 9.01 -9.20 -4.43
N ASP A 33 8.45 -9.92 -5.39
CA ASP A 33 8.59 -9.54 -6.80
C ASP A 33 7.61 -8.39 -7.12
N TYR A 34 7.83 -7.77 -8.28
CA TYR A 34 7.00 -6.62 -8.65
C TYR A 34 5.55 -7.03 -8.92
N ALA A 35 5.31 -8.26 -9.36
CA ALA A 35 3.95 -8.75 -9.57
C ALA A 35 3.16 -8.76 -8.27
N THR A 36 3.81 -9.14 -7.17
CA THR A 36 3.20 -9.10 -5.85
C THR A 36 2.87 -7.66 -5.45
N VAL A 37 3.75 -6.71 -5.76
CA VAL A 37 3.50 -5.29 -5.46
C VAL A 37 2.29 -4.81 -6.25
N ILE A 38 2.22 -5.12 -7.54
CA ILE A 38 1.08 -4.74 -8.39
C ILE A 38 -0.22 -5.29 -7.80
N ALA A 39 -0.23 -6.58 -7.48
CA ALA A 39 -1.41 -7.23 -6.91
C ALA A 39 -1.83 -6.58 -5.59
N SER A 40 -0.86 -6.26 -4.75
CA SER A 40 -1.12 -5.63 -3.45
C SER A 40 -1.72 -4.24 -3.61
N VAL A 41 -1.16 -3.43 -4.51
CA VAL A 41 -1.66 -2.09 -4.77
C VAL A 41 -3.09 -2.15 -5.30
N LYS A 42 -3.36 -3.03 -6.26
CA LYS A 42 -4.70 -3.20 -6.80
C LYS A 42 -5.69 -3.67 -5.73
N SER A 43 -5.25 -4.59 -4.88
CA SER A 43 -6.08 -5.12 -3.79
C SER A 43 -6.48 -4.00 -2.83
N ILE A 44 -5.54 -3.13 -2.45
CA ILE A 44 -5.84 -2.03 -1.54
C ILE A 44 -6.78 -1.02 -2.18
N LYS A 45 -6.58 -0.68 -3.45
CA LYS A 45 -7.47 0.23 -4.16
C LYS A 45 -8.90 -0.31 -4.21
N LYS A 46 -9.04 -1.62 -4.48
CA LYS A 46 -10.33 -2.27 -4.53
C LYS A 46 -11.00 -2.28 -3.15
N GLU A 47 -10.24 -2.56 -2.11
CA GLU A 47 -10.77 -2.57 -0.76
C GLU A 47 -11.20 -1.18 -0.31
N MET A 48 -10.48 -0.14 -0.70
CA MET A 48 -10.85 1.23 -0.37
C MET A 48 -12.19 1.60 -1.00
N ASP A 49 -12.45 1.13 -2.21
CA ASP A 49 -13.73 1.39 -2.88
C ASP A 49 -14.88 0.70 -2.16
N LYS A 50 -14.64 -0.47 -1.60
CA LYS A 50 -15.67 -1.25 -0.90
C LYS A 50 -15.84 -0.84 0.55
N LYS A 51 -14.79 -0.34 1.19
CA LYS A 51 -14.76 -0.09 2.63
C LYS A 51 -14.32 1.35 2.89
N PRO A 52 -15.27 2.28 3.03
CA PRO A 52 -14.90 3.67 3.32
C PRO A 52 -14.03 3.82 4.57
N SER A 53 -14.18 2.93 5.55
CA SER A 53 -13.37 2.99 6.77
C SER A 53 -11.89 2.76 6.47
N LEU A 54 -11.57 1.95 5.48
CA LEU A 54 -10.16 1.75 5.09
C LEU A 54 -9.60 3.00 4.44
N ALA A 55 -10.39 3.65 3.58
CA ALA A 55 -9.98 4.90 2.94
C ALA A 55 -9.72 5.98 3.99
N GLU A 56 -10.59 6.08 4.99
CA GLU A 56 -10.40 7.04 6.09
C GLU A 56 -9.12 6.74 6.87
N LYS A 57 -8.87 5.46 7.14
CA LYS A 57 -7.68 5.05 7.86
C LYS A 57 -6.41 5.42 7.09
N LEU A 58 -6.42 5.21 5.78
CA LEU A 58 -5.27 5.57 4.95
C LEU A 58 -5.08 7.09 4.89
N ASN A 59 -6.16 7.85 4.85
CA ASN A 59 -6.08 9.30 4.91
C ASN A 59 -5.47 9.77 6.22
N GLU A 60 -5.85 9.13 7.33
CA GLU A 60 -5.27 9.44 8.65
C GLU A 60 -3.76 9.16 8.67
N ILE A 61 -3.37 7.99 8.14
CA ILE A 61 -1.95 7.61 8.08
C ILE A 61 -1.18 8.64 7.25
N ARG A 62 -1.74 9.01 6.10
CA ARG A 62 -1.11 9.98 5.23
C ARG A 62 -0.92 11.33 5.94
N ALA A 63 -1.94 11.76 6.68
CA ALA A 63 -1.87 13.02 7.42
C ALA A 63 -0.79 12.98 8.49
N VAL A 64 -0.71 11.86 9.22
CA VAL A 64 0.30 11.69 10.27
C VAL A 64 1.69 11.72 9.68
N LEU A 65 1.89 11.09 8.53
CA LEU A 65 3.19 11.05 7.84
C LEU A 65 3.44 12.30 7.01
N ARG A 66 2.44 13.18 6.91
CA ARG A 66 2.51 14.41 6.10
C ARG A 66 2.75 14.12 4.63
N LEU A 67 2.17 13.03 4.16
CA LEU A 67 2.17 12.72 2.72
C LEU A 67 1.05 13.52 2.07
N SER A 68 1.36 14.16 0.98
CA SER A 68 0.36 14.99 0.30
C SER A 68 -0.15 14.41 -0.99
#